data_cc3fb97725fd9f24bf602c4fd297ed3d
#
_entry.id   cc3fb97725fd9f24bf602c4fd297ed3d
#
_cell.length_a   1.000
_cell.length_b   1.000
_cell.length_c   1.000
_cell.angle_alpha   90.00
_cell.angle_beta   90.00
_cell.angle_gamma   90.00
#
_symmetry.space_group_name_H-M   'P 1'
#
loop_
_entity.id
_entity.type
_entity.pdbx_description
1 polymer ?
#
loop_
_entity_poly.entity_id
_entity_poly.type
_entity_poly.pdbx_seq_one_letter_code
_entity_poly.pdbx_strand_id
1 'polypeptide(L)'
;MYNKPIYNFILGGEKMLGKYVRVKIEHPIGSTDEAGYTYPLNFGTVYNTENQDAFVMGIHHPVRNFDGRVIAILSDRKKNHYIWVVAPKSTRFIINDIKEYIDVEKDFPTYRLDCLYERSCGAVVFRDIKGEVRYLLIKNNRSAHWGFPKGHIEPGETPEETAYREVLEETGLHINLIDGFSCVSKYKIRDKIDKMVTIFVGTTRDTSTVIQKEEIEDYIWLTYDKAMNLLKFENDKNILSGA
;
A
#
# COMPACT_ATOMS: atom_id res chain seq x y z
N MET A 1 -25.51 -34.03 -15.30
CA MET A 1 -24.41 -33.98 -14.32
C MET A 1 -23.38 -32.99 -14.83
N TYR A 2 -23.41 -31.76 -14.34
CA TYR A 2 -22.40 -30.75 -14.69
C TYR A 2 -21.21 -30.90 -13.73
N ASN A 3 -20.11 -31.45 -14.22
CA ASN A 3 -18.82 -31.40 -13.53
C ASN A 3 -18.38 -29.94 -13.42
N LYS A 4 -18.57 -29.31 -12.26
CA LYS A 4 -17.91 -28.05 -11.93
C LYS A 4 -16.42 -28.32 -11.80
N PRO A 5 -15.54 -27.53 -12.42
CA PRO A 5 -14.10 -27.71 -12.26
C PRO A 5 -13.75 -27.47 -10.78
N ILE A 6 -13.18 -28.49 -10.15
CA ILE A 6 -12.47 -28.35 -8.89
C ILE A 6 -11.22 -27.54 -9.27
N TYR A 7 -11.22 -26.26 -8.93
CA TYR A 7 -10.04 -25.45 -9.07
C TYR A 7 -9.00 -25.98 -8.06
N ASN A 8 -8.01 -26.72 -8.55
CA ASN A 8 -6.80 -27.02 -7.78
C ASN A 8 -6.07 -25.72 -7.48
N PHE A 9 -6.37 -25.08 -6.35
CA PHE A 9 -5.80 -23.83 -5.89
C PHE A 9 -4.48 -24.04 -5.13
N ILE A 10 -3.49 -24.69 -5.77
CA ILE A 10 -2.07 -24.53 -5.43
C ILE A 10 -1.53 -23.40 -6.32
N LEU A 11 -2.10 -22.22 -6.24
CA LEU A 11 -1.60 -21.04 -6.94
C LEU A 11 -1.43 -19.93 -5.91
N GLY A 12 -0.17 -19.51 -5.72
CA GLY A 12 0.23 -18.52 -4.73
C GLY A 12 -0.79 -17.39 -4.55
N GLY A 13 -1.08 -17.06 -3.30
CA GLY A 13 -2.19 -16.19 -2.88
C GLY A 13 -2.39 -14.92 -3.70
N GLU A 14 -1.31 -14.29 -4.19
CA GLU A 14 -1.35 -13.05 -4.99
C GLU A 14 -2.25 -13.12 -6.25
N LYS A 15 -2.51 -14.32 -6.79
CA LYS A 15 -3.41 -14.48 -7.96
C LYS A 15 -4.87 -14.28 -7.63
N MET A 16 -5.23 -14.31 -6.34
CA MET A 16 -6.61 -14.15 -5.89
C MET A 16 -7.01 -12.71 -5.62
N LEU A 17 -6.05 -11.79 -5.49
CA LEU A 17 -6.35 -10.37 -5.34
C LEU A 17 -7.26 -9.89 -6.48
N GLY A 18 -8.35 -9.23 -6.11
CA GLY A 18 -9.35 -8.70 -7.03
C GLY A 18 -10.41 -9.69 -7.49
N LYS A 19 -10.30 -11.00 -7.17
CA LYS A 19 -11.30 -12.02 -7.52
C LYS A 19 -12.53 -11.96 -6.62
N TYR A 20 -13.68 -12.35 -7.15
CA TYR A 20 -14.92 -12.49 -6.39
C TYR A 20 -15.04 -13.88 -5.81
N VAL A 21 -15.39 -13.93 -4.54
CA VAL A 21 -15.58 -15.17 -3.79
C VAL A 21 -16.80 -15.09 -2.90
N ARG A 22 -17.29 -16.25 -2.48
CA ARG A 22 -18.31 -16.38 -1.45
C ARG A 22 -17.72 -17.00 -0.22
N VAL A 23 -17.94 -16.39 0.94
CA VAL A 23 -17.47 -16.85 2.25
C VAL A 23 -18.65 -17.39 3.05
N LYS A 24 -18.52 -18.58 3.61
CA LYS A 24 -19.40 -19.14 4.63
C LYS A 24 -18.86 -18.71 5.99
N ILE A 25 -19.64 -17.97 6.77
CA ILE A 25 -19.19 -17.50 8.07
C ILE A 25 -19.37 -18.59 9.12
N GLU A 26 -18.31 -18.87 9.84
CA GLU A 26 -18.23 -19.86 10.92
C GLU A 26 -18.07 -19.17 12.27
N HIS A 27 -17.35 -18.06 12.28
CA HIS A 27 -17.15 -17.20 13.45
C HIS A 27 -17.67 -15.79 13.12
N PRO A 28 -18.87 -15.45 13.59
CA PRO A 28 -19.41 -14.10 13.44
C PRO A 28 -18.56 -13.05 14.17
N ILE A 29 -18.58 -11.81 13.67
CA ILE A 29 -17.94 -10.68 14.36
C ILE A 29 -18.33 -10.63 15.84
N GLY A 30 -17.35 -10.48 16.74
CA GLY A 30 -17.52 -10.46 18.19
C GLY A 30 -17.67 -11.84 18.85
N SER A 31 -17.71 -12.95 18.10
CA SER A 31 -17.69 -14.30 18.69
C SER A 31 -16.28 -14.66 19.19
N THR A 32 -16.23 -15.55 20.18
CA THR A 32 -14.97 -16.07 20.74
C THR A 32 -14.91 -17.57 20.50
N ASP A 33 -13.75 -18.07 20.04
CA ASP A 33 -13.54 -19.50 19.85
C ASP A 33 -13.10 -20.21 21.16
N GLU A 34 -12.90 -21.53 21.08
CA GLU A 34 -12.48 -22.36 22.23
C GLU A 34 -11.07 -22.01 22.74
N ALA A 35 -10.23 -21.40 21.90
CA ALA A 35 -8.89 -20.93 22.27
C ALA A 35 -8.90 -19.53 22.93
N GLY A 36 -10.07 -18.87 23.00
CA GLY A 36 -10.23 -17.55 23.59
C GLY A 36 -9.96 -16.39 22.62
N TYR A 37 -9.80 -16.65 21.31
CA TYR A 37 -9.66 -15.61 20.31
C TYR A 37 -11.02 -14.99 19.98
N THR A 38 -11.14 -13.67 20.16
CA THR A 38 -12.34 -12.93 19.80
C THR A 38 -12.18 -12.36 18.38
N TYR A 39 -13.07 -12.78 17.49
CA TYR A 39 -13.02 -12.38 16.08
C TYR A 39 -13.43 -10.91 15.90
N PRO A 40 -12.52 -10.03 15.46
CA PRO A 40 -12.81 -8.61 15.24
C PRO A 40 -13.67 -8.36 13.99
N LEU A 41 -13.74 -9.34 13.10
CA LEU A 41 -14.50 -9.36 11.85
C LEU A 41 -15.24 -10.70 11.71
N ASN A 42 -16.24 -10.76 10.83
CA ASN A 42 -16.79 -12.06 10.41
C ASN A 42 -15.68 -12.89 9.77
N PHE A 43 -15.56 -14.15 10.16
CA PHE A 43 -14.52 -15.07 9.70
C PHE A 43 -15.13 -16.41 9.30
N GLY A 44 -14.52 -17.06 8.31
CA GLY A 44 -14.98 -18.37 7.87
C GLY A 44 -14.25 -18.87 6.65
N THR A 45 -14.84 -19.82 5.94
CA THR A 45 -14.24 -20.53 4.81
C THR A 45 -14.83 -20.10 3.48
N VAL A 46 -14.00 -20.08 2.43
CA VAL A 46 -14.40 -19.74 1.06
C VAL A 46 -15.02 -20.95 0.38
N TYR A 47 -16.21 -20.79 -0.18
CA TYR A 47 -16.89 -21.86 -0.94
C TYR A 47 -16.05 -22.36 -2.12
N ASN A 48 -16.15 -23.65 -2.41
CA ASN A 48 -15.46 -24.34 -3.51
C ASN A 48 -13.92 -24.28 -3.40
N THR A 49 -13.40 -24.19 -2.18
CA THR A 49 -11.96 -24.31 -1.87
C THR A 49 -11.74 -25.44 -0.85
N GLU A 50 -10.50 -25.87 -0.70
CA GLU A 50 -10.10 -26.80 0.35
C GLU A 50 -9.79 -26.01 1.63
N ASN A 51 -10.85 -25.57 2.37
CA ASN A 51 -10.75 -24.86 3.65
C ASN A 51 -9.90 -23.57 3.59
N GLN A 52 -10.12 -22.74 2.55
CA GLN A 52 -9.46 -21.44 2.49
C GLN A 52 -10.12 -20.46 3.45
N ASP A 53 -9.38 -20.01 4.44
CA ASP A 53 -9.81 -19.05 5.44
C ASP A 53 -9.97 -17.65 4.89
N ALA A 54 -10.98 -16.91 5.37
CA ALA A 54 -11.20 -15.52 5.01
C ALA A 54 -11.84 -14.70 6.12
N PHE A 55 -11.31 -13.50 6.33
CA PHE A 55 -12.00 -12.41 7.02
C PHE A 55 -12.92 -11.65 6.07
N VAL A 56 -14.07 -11.19 6.59
CA VAL A 56 -14.99 -10.31 5.86
C VAL A 56 -14.97 -8.93 6.48
N MET A 57 -14.44 -7.97 5.73
CA MET A 57 -14.27 -6.58 6.14
C MET A 57 -15.38 -5.67 5.58
N GLY A 58 -15.72 -4.60 6.32
CA GLY A 58 -16.75 -3.64 5.90
C GLY A 58 -18.19 -4.08 6.17
N ILE A 59 -18.37 -5.14 6.95
CA ILE A 59 -19.66 -5.62 7.47
C ILE A 59 -19.59 -5.67 8.99
N HIS A 60 -20.29 -4.76 9.66
CA HIS A 60 -20.19 -4.55 11.11
C HIS A 60 -21.31 -5.26 11.91
N HIS A 61 -21.89 -6.31 11.35
CA HIS A 61 -22.88 -7.16 12.01
C HIS A 61 -22.69 -8.63 11.60
N PRO A 62 -23.16 -9.57 12.40
CA PRO A 62 -23.11 -10.98 12.07
C PRO A 62 -23.85 -11.31 10.78
N VAL A 63 -23.25 -12.09 9.90
CA VAL A 63 -23.87 -12.62 8.68
C VAL A 63 -23.60 -14.13 8.56
N ARG A 64 -24.40 -14.85 7.77
CA ARG A 64 -24.18 -16.29 7.52
C ARG A 64 -23.28 -16.55 6.32
N ASN A 65 -23.40 -15.72 5.31
CA ASN A 65 -22.63 -15.82 4.08
C ASN A 65 -22.34 -14.40 3.56
N PHE A 66 -21.26 -14.27 2.82
CA PHE A 66 -20.89 -13.00 2.21
C PHE A 66 -20.30 -13.21 0.82
N ASP A 67 -20.75 -12.43 -0.15
CA ASP A 67 -20.21 -12.37 -1.50
C ASP A 67 -19.41 -11.09 -1.67
N GLY A 68 -18.11 -11.18 -1.98
CA GLY A 68 -17.25 -10.01 -2.08
C GLY A 68 -15.98 -10.22 -2.89
N ARG A 69 -15.18 -9.18 -2.93
CA ARG A 69 -13.89 -9.17 -3.61
C ARG A 69 -12.76 -9.44 -2.61
N VAL A 70 -11.81 -10.27 -2.98
CA VAL A 70 -10.54 -10.43 -2.24
C VAL A 70 -9.74 -9.14 -2.38
N ILE A 71 -9.57 -8.40 -1.28
CA ILE A 71 -8.90 -7.11 -1.23
C ILE A 71 -7.52 -7.18 -0.61
N ALA A 72 -7.26 -8.21 0.19
CA ALA A 72 -5.94 -8.47 0.74
C ALA A 72 -5.72 -9.95 1.01
N ILE A 73 -4.46 -10.32 1.20
CA ILE A 73 -4.03 -11.68 1.50
C ILE A 73 -2.94 -11.61 2.56
N LEU A 74 -3.19 -12.26 3.69
CA LEU A 74 -2.16 -12.60 4.65
C LEU A 74 -1.53 -13.92 4.21
N SER A 75 -0.20 -13.96 4.07
CA SER A 75 0.53 -15.11 3.57
C SER A 75 1.67 -15.51 4.49
N ASP A 76 1.64 -16.73 5.03
CA ASP A 76 2.80 -17.39 5.64
C ASP A 76 3.41 -18.37 4.64
N ARG A 77 4.46 -17.91 3.94
CA ARG A 77 5.11 -18.70 2.89
C ARG A 77 5.81 -19.96 3.45
N LYS A 78 6.24 -19.92 4.72
CA LYS A 78 6.91 -21.08 5.35
C LYS A 78 5.93 -22.20 5.62
N LYS A 79 4.70 -21.85 6.02
CA LYS A 79 3.62 -22.81 6.30
C LYS A 79 2.74 -23.09 5.09
N ASN A 80 2.95 -22.39 3.96
CA ASN A 80 2.07 -22.43 2.77
C ASN A 80 0.60 -22.17 3.16
N HIS A 81 0.38 -21.23 4.08
CA HIS A 81 -0.93 -20.89 4.60
C HIS A 81 -1.31 -19.45 4.20
N TYR A 82 -2.58 -19.27 3.82
CA TYR A 82 -3.11 -18.00 3.36
C TYR A 82 -4.43 -17.71 4.04
N ILE A 83 -4.64 -16.47 4.46
CA ILE A 83 -5.94 -15.98 4.90
C ILE A 83 -6.31 -14.82 3.99
N TRP A 84 -7.51 -14.87 3.40
CA TRP A 84 -7.97 -13.80 2.52
C TRP A 84 -8.77 -12.76 3.30
N VAL A 85 -8.70 -11.50 2.87
CA VAL A 85 -9.59 -10.45 3.34
C VAL A 85 -10.55 -10.11 2.21
N VAL A 86 -11.84 -10.28 2.46
CA VAL A 86 -12.91 -10.13 1.48
C VAL A 86 -13.78 -8.94 1.87
N ALA A 87 -14.11 -8.06 0.92
CA ALA A 87 -14.88 -6.86 1.19
C ALA A 87 -15.91 -6.58 0.08
N PRO A 88 -16.90 -5.69 0.32
CA PRO A 88 -17.85 -5.27 -0.70
C PRO A 88 -17.15 -4.69 -1.95
N LYS A 89 -17.77 -4.85 -3.12
CA LYS A 89 -17.19 -4.42 -4.41
C LYS A 89 -16.84 -2.93 -4.46
N SER A 90 -17.63 -2.11 -3.81
CA SER A 90 -17.52 -0.65 -3.86
C SER A 90 -16.50 -0.07 -2.90
N THR A 91 -16.01 -0.87 -1.94
CA THR A 91 -15.08 -0.42 -0.91
C THR A 91 -13.63 -0.57 -1.36
N ARG A 92 -12.78 0.35 -0.89
CA ARG A 92 -11.34 0.35 -1.16
C ARG A 92 -10.60 0.53 0.15
N PHE A 93 -10.35 -0.56 0.82
CA PHE A 93 -9.53 -0.60 2.02
C PHE A 93 -8.06 -0.73 1.65
N ILE A 94 -7.24 0.11 2.25
CA ILE A 94 -5.77 0.05 2.15
C ILE A 94 -5.21 -0.76 3.32
N ILE A 95 -3.90 -0.98 3.33
CA ILE A 95 -3.21 -1.78 4.35
C ILE A 95 -3.52 -1.32 5.78
N ASN A 96 -3.62 -0.01 6.00
CA ASN A 96 -3.85 0.56 7.32
C ASN A 96 -5.28 0.32 7.81
N ASP A 97 -6.26 0.49 6.91
CA ASP A 97 -7.66 0.16 7.24
C ASP A 97 -7.79 -1.30 7.69
N ILE A 98 -7.01 -2.20 7.07
CA ILE A 98 -7.03 -3.63 7.45
C ILE A 98 -6.36 -3.84 8.80
N LYS A 99 -5.23 -3.18 9.07
CA LYS A 99 -4.50 -3.26 10.34
C LYS A 99 -5.26 -2.69 11.53
N GLU A 100 -6.21 -1.78 11.31
CA GLU A 100 -7.10 -1.28 12.37
C GLU A 100 -8.02 -2.38 12.94
N TYR A 101 -8.40 -3.35 12.11
CA TYR A 101 -9.30 -4.44 12.50
C TYR A 101 -8.57 -5.74 12.81
N ILE A 102 -7.48 -6.02 12.12
CA ILE A 102 -6.70 -7.24 12.28
C ILE A 102 -5.31 -6.86 12.78
N ASP A 103 -5.00 -7.18 14.02
CA ASP A 103 -3.66 -6.96 14.58
C ASP A 103 -2.69 -7.98 13.97
N VAL A 104 -2.20 -7.66 12.76
CA VAL A 104 -1.33 -8.55 11.98
C VAL A 104 -0.03 -8.86 12.71
N GLU A 105 0.52 -7.91 13.46
CA GLU A 105 1.79 -8.08 14.16
C GLU A 105 1.65 -8.99 15.38
N LYS A 106 0.55 -8.89 16.08
CA LYS A 106 0.25 -9.71 17.25
C LYS A 106 -0.29 -11.10 16.88
N ASP A 107 -1.35 -11.10 16.03
CA ASP A 107 -2.11 -12.34 15.77
C ASP A 107 -1.47 -13.18 14.65
N PHE A 108 -0.73 -12.53 13.74
CA PHE A 108 -0.12 -13.16 12.55
C PHE A 108 1.35 -12.73 12.34
N PRO A 109 2.25 -12.87 13.34
CA PRO A 109 3.61 -12.27 13.31
C PRO A 109 4.52 -12.80 12.20
N THR A 110 4.20 -13.94 11.59
CA THR A 110 4.98 -14.54 10.48
C THR A 110 4.35 -14.28 9.10
N TYR A 111 3.19 -13.60 9.07
CA TYR A 111 2.47 -13.36 7.84
C TYR A 111 2.85 -12.04 7.21
N ARG A 112 2.92 -12.05 5.88
CA ARG A 112 3.00 -10.85 5.07
C ARG A 112 1.60 -10.48 4.60
N LEU A 113 1.26 -9.20 4.67
CA LEU A 113 0.02 -8.65 4.16
C LEU A 113 0.25 -8.00 2.78
N ASP A 114 -0.41 -8.54 1.75
CA ASP A 114 -0.42 -8.00 0.39
C ASP A 114 -1.83 -7.46 0.08
N CYS A 115 -1.94 -6.19 -0.30
CA CYS A 115 -3.23 -5.51 -0.51
C CYS A 115 -3.49 -5.20 -1.99
N LEU A 116 -4.78 -5.17 -2.36
CA LEU A 116 -5.23 -4.80 -3.70
C LEU A 116 -5.10 -3.30 -3.97
N TYR A 117 -5.21 -2.48 -2.92
CA TYR A 117 -5.16 -1.02 -3.00
C TYR A 117 -4.00 -0.49 -2.18
N GLU A 118 -3.19 0.39 -2.77
CA GLU A 118 -2.11 1.10 -2.10
C GLU A 118 -2.24 2.60 -2.29
N ARG A 119 -1.99 3.37 -1.23
CA ARG A 119 -1.90 4.83 -1.28
C ARG A 119 -0.55 5.26 -0.73
N SER A 120 0.10 6.16 -1.46
CA SER A 120 1.37 6.77 -1.06
C SER A 120 1.32 8.27 -1.27
N CYS A 121 2.04 9.01 -0.44
CA CYS A 121 2.20 10.44 -0.58
C CYS A 121 3.67 10.81 -0.46
N GLY A 122 4.05 11.94 -1.07
CA GLY A 122 5.40 12.45 -1.05
C GLY A 122 5.49 13.82 -1.69
N ALA A 123 6.70 14.28 -1.97
CA ALA A 123 6.88 15.60 -2.56
C ALA A 123 8.00 15.67 -3.60
N VAL A 124 7.80 16.53 -4.61
CA VAL A 124 8.89 17.12 -5.38
C VAL A 124 9.54 18.17 -4.49
N VAL A 125 10.73 17.87 -3.99
CA VAL A 125 11.49 18.80 -3.11
C VAL A 125 12.47 19.58 -3.95
N PHE A 126 12.43 20.90 -3.83
CA PHE A 126 13.39 21.78 -4.50
C PHE A 126 14.00 22.80 -3.55
N ARG A 127 15.15 23.36 -3.93
CA ARG A 127 15.79 24.48 -3.26
C ARG A 127 16.71 25.23 -4.22
N ASP A 128 17.03 26.47 -3.87
CA ASP A 128 18.10 27.23 -4.55
C ASP A 128 19.47 26.72 -4.05
N ILE A 129 20.35 26.39 -4.98
CA ILE A 129 21.75 26.05 -4.69
C ILE A 129 22.63 26.96 -5.56
N LYS A 130 23.19 27.98 -4.94
CA LYS A 130 24.10 28.97 -5.59
C LYS A 130 23.42 29.72 -6.77
N GLY A 131 22.16 30.11 -6.59
CA GLY A 131 21.38 30.84 -7.59
C GLY A 131 20.75 29.97 -8.66
N GLU A 132 20.73 28.66 -8.49
CA GLU A 132 20.12 27.72 -9.42
C GLU A 132 19.14 26.81 -8.69
N VAL A 133 17.90 26.73 -9.17
CA VAL A 133 16.88 25.80 -8.61
C VAL A 133 17.28 24.37 -8.91
N ARG A 134 17.31 23.56 -7.86
CA ARG A 134 17.61 22.12 -7.95
C ARG A 134 16.54 21.29 -7.28
N TYR A 135 16.25 20.17 -7.89
CA TYR A 135 15.25 19.19 -7.48
C TYR A 135 15.93 17.96 -6.90
N LEU A 136 15.41 17.45 -5.79
CA LEU A 136 15.89 16.25 -5.15
C LEU A 136 15.28 15.03 -5.82
N LEU A 137 16.13 14.09 -6.20
CA LEU A 137 15.76 12.73 -6.53
C LEU A 137 16.46 11.76 -5.57
N ILE A 138 15.78 10.69 -5.21
CA ILE A 138 16.30 9.59 -4.41
C ILE A 138 16.25 8.29 -5.19
N LYS A 139 17.13 7.36 -4.85
CA LYS A 139 17.15 5.99 -5.38
C LYS A 139 16.87 5.01 -4.27
N ASN A 140 15.72 4.36 -4.33
CA ASN A 140 15.31 3.39 -3.31
C ASN A 140 16.05 2.06 -3.48
N ASN A 141 16.47 1.41 -2.39
CA ASN A 141 17.18 0.12 -2.37
C ASN A 141 16.45 -1.02 -3.10
N ARG A 142 15.11 -0.96 -3.16
CA ARG A 142 14.27 -1.98 -3.80
C ARG A 142 14.01 -1.70 -5.28
N SER A 143 14.37 -0.52 -5.75
CA SER A 143 14.10 -0.05 -7.10
C SER A 143 15.40 0.48 -7.71
N ALA A 144 15.74 0.04 -8.91
CA ALA A 144 16.90 0.56 -9.64
C ALA A 144 16.65 1.96 -10.24
N HIS A 145 15.57 2.65 -9.85
CA HIS A 145 15.12 3.88 -10.49
C HIS A 145 15.12 5.06 -9.52
N TRP A 146 15.44 6.23 -10.07
CA TRP A 146 15.33 7.50 -9.40
C TRP A 146 13.87 7.98 -9.38
N GLY A 147 13.47 8.62 -8.28
CA GLY A 147 12.13 9.17 -8.10
C GLY A 147 12.09 10.19 -6.97
N PHE A 148 10.90 10.62 -6.60
CA PHE A 148 10.68 11.55 -5.50
C PHE A 148 10.56 10.79 -4.16
N PRO A 149 10.96 11.39 -3.03
CA PRO A 149 10.71 10.83 -1.72
C PRO A 149 9.20 10.68 -1.48
N LYS A 150 8.77 9.48 -1.08
CA LYS A 150 7.37 9.11 -0.85
C LYS A 150 7.23 7.75 -0.20
N GLY A 151 6.22 7.59 0.61
CA GLY A 151 5.86 6.29 1.17
C GLY A 151 4.38 6.14 1.46
N HIS A 152 4.03 5.10 2.19
CA HIS A 152 2.65 4.76 2.46
C HIS A 152 2.02 5.69 3.50
N ILE A 153 0.75 6.02 3.28
CA ILE A 153 -0.06 6.74 4.27
C ILE A 153 -0.19 5.87 5.53
N GLU A 154 0.03 6.43 6.71
CA GLU A 154 -0.17 5.76 7.99
C GLU A 154 -1.55 6.06 8.61
N PRO A 155 -2.04 5.23 9.57
CA PRO A 155 -3.33 5.44 10.21
C PRO A 155 -3.44 6.83 10.82
N GLY A 156 -4.53 7.54 10.47
CA GLY A 156 -4.80 8.88 10.97
C GLY A 156 -4.07 10.02 10.28
N GLU A 157 -3.15 9.74 9.35
CA GLU A 157 -2.45 10.79 8.59
C GLU A 157 -3.28 11.35 7.45
N THR A 158 -3.15 12.65 7.24
CA THR A 158 -3.53 13.30 5.99
C THR A 158 -2.45 13.03 4.91
N PRO A 159 -2.76 13.21 3.62
CA PRO A 159 -1.76 13.12 2.56
C PRO A 159 -0.56 14.06 2.74
N GLU A 160 -0.80 15.26 3.27
CA GLU A 160 0.21 16.27 3.56
C GLU A 160 1.14 15.82 4.70
N GLU A 161 0.56 15.32 5.80
CA GLU A 161 1.33 14.79 6.94
C GLU A 161 2.21 13.62 6.52
N THR A 162 1.69 12.70 5.70
CA THR A 162 2.48 11.62 5.11
C THR A 162 3.64 12.17 4.28
N ALA A 163 3.40 13.17 3.42
CA ALA A 163 4.45 13.75 2.60
C ALA A 163 5.56 14.41 3.46
N TYR A 164 5.20 15.12 4.53
CA TYR A 164 6.17 15.67 5.49
C TYR A 164 7.00 14.58 6.15
N ARG A 165 6.36 13.53 6.69
CA ARG A 165 7.01 12.43 7.37
C ARG A 165 7.96 11.68 6.44
N GLU A 166 7.49 11.26 5.28
CA GLU A 166 8.27 10.47 4.33
C GLU A 166 9.49 11.23 3.79
N VAL A 167 9.35 12.53 3.47
CA VAL A 167 10.51 13.33 3.07
C VAL A 167 11.51 13.43 4.21
N LEU A 168 11.06 13.64 5.46
CA LEU A 168 11.93 13.71 6.62
C LEU A 168 12.63 12.37 6.88
N GLU A 169 11.91 11.25 6.86
CA GLU A 169 12.46 9.92 7.11
C GLU A 169 13.46 9.49 6.04
N GLU A 170 13.11 9.62 4.76
CA GLU A 170 13.95 9.19 3.65
C GLU A 170 15.16 10.10 3.40
N THR A 171 15.09 11.40 3.76
CA THR A 171 16.10 12.40 3.35
C THR A 171 16.63 13.30 4.47
N GLY A 172 16.05 13.26 5.67
CA GLY A 172 16.39 14.12 6.78
C GLY A 172 16.03 15.60 6.58
N LEU A 173 15.22 15.93 5.58
CA LEU A 173 14.87 17.30 5.22
C LEU A 173 13.52 17.71 5.79
N HIS A 174 13.47 18.90 6.41
CA HIS A 174 12.21 19.58 6.71
C HIS A 174 11.79 20.40 5.49
N ILE A 175 10.57 20.20 5.05
CA ILE A 175 10.01 20.88 3.89
C ILE A 175 8.87 21.82 4.27
N ASN A 176 8.61 22.81 3.43
CA ASN A 176 7.38 23.61 3.44
C ASN A 176 6.65 23.33 2.14
N LEU A 177 5.46 22.71 2.25
CA LEU A 177 4.63 22.46 1.07
C LEU A 177 4.12 23.77 0.49
N ILE A 178 4.02 23.82 -0.82
CA ILE A 178 3.45 24.95 -1.56
C ILE A 178 1.96 24.70 -1.71
N ASP A 179 1.15 25.62 -1.20
CA ASP A 179 -0.31 25.53 -1.27
C ASP A 179 -0.81 25.52 -2.72
N GLY A 180 -1.88 24.76 -2.93
CA GLY A 180 -2.58 24.73 -4.22
C GLY A 180 -1.97 23.81 -5.26
N PHE A 181 -0.85 23.15 -4.99
CA PHE A 181 -0.30 22.15 -5.90
C PHE A 181 -0.35 20.74 -5.29
N SER A 182 -1.05 19.85 -5.99
CA SER A 182 -0.91 18.41 -5.79
C SER A 182 -1.18 17.67 -7.09
N CYS A 183 -0.39 16.64 -7.36
CA CYS A 183 -0.57 15.78 -8.52
C CYS A 183 -0.92 14.36 -8.06
N VAL A 184 -2.00 13.79 -8.60
CA VAL A 184 -2.43 12.42 -8.29
C VAL A 184 -2.15 11.53 -9.48
N SER A 185 -1.27 10.56 -9.30
CA SER A 185 -0.99 9.50 -10.26
C SER A 185 -1.66 8.20 -9.84
N LYS A 186 -2.31 7.52 -10.79
CA LYS A 186 -2.95 6.22 -10.59
C LYS A 186 -2.42 5.22 -11.60
N TYR A 187 -1.90 4.10 -11.12
CA TYR A 187 -1.37 3.05 -11.97
C TYR A 187 -1.50 1.67 -11.32
N LYS A 188 -1.31 0.64 -12.12
CA LYS A 188 -1.29 -0.74 -11.63
C LYS A 188 0.13 -1.25 -11.45
N ILE A 189 0.41 -1.83 -10.28
CA ILE A 189 1.64 -2.59 -10.06
C ILE A 189 1.37 -4.04 -10.45
N ARG A 190 2.22 -4.60 -11.35
CA ARG A 190 2.11 -5.98 -11.85
C ARG A 190 0.70 -6.32 -12.36
N ASP A 191 0.02 -5.36 -13.00
CA ASP A 191 -1.35 -5.45 -13.54
C ASP A 191 -2.45 -5.80 -12.53
N LYS A 192 -2.18 -5.73 -11.24
CA LYS A 192 -3.10 -6.16 -10.17
C LYS A 192 -3.36 -5.13 -9.10
N ILE A 193 -2.30 -4.59 -8.48
CA ILE A 193 -2.42 -3.68 -7.35
C ILE A 193 -2.73 -2.29 -7.87
N ASP A 194 -3.87 -1.73 -7.49
CA ASP A 194 -4.25 -0.36 -7.81
C ASP A 194 -3.49 0.59 -6.86
N LYS A 195 -2.44 1.23 -7.37
CA LYS A 195 -1.67 2.23 -6.62
C LYS A 195 -2.12 3.64 -6.96
N MET A 196 -2.34 4.43 -5.92
CA MET A 196 -2.56 5.87 -6.01
C MET A 196 -1.43 6.59 -5.27
N VAL A 197 -0.77 7.50 -5.97
CA VAL A 197 0.31 8.32 -5.42
C VAL A 197 -0.08 9.78 -5.51
N THR A 198 -0.06 10.48 -4.38
CA THR A 198 -0.24 11.94 -4.32
C THR A 198 1.11 12.58 -4.08
N ILE A 199 1.54 13.45 -4.99
CA ILE A 199 2.80 14.17 -4.88
C ILE A 199 2.50 15.66 -4.76
N PHE A 200 3.05 16.25 -3.71
CA PHE A 200 3.05 17.70 -3.47
C PHE A 200 4.33 18.35 -4.01
N VAL A 201 4.39 19.66 -3.95
CA VAL A 201 5.63 20.42 -4.19
C VAL A 201 6.03 21.06 -2.88
N GLY A 202 7.31 20.94 -2.52
CA GLY A 202 7.83 21.50 -1.29
C GLY A 202 9.22 22.10 -1.46
N THR A 203 9.50 23.15 -0.69
CA THR A 203 10.83 23.75 -0.62
C THR A 203 11.48 23.45 0.72
N THR A 204 12.81 23.42 0.75
CA THR A 204 13.57 23.25 1.98
C THR A 204 14.66 24.32 2.11
N ARG A 205 14.95 24.69 3.37
CA ARG A 205 16.11 25.51 3.74
C ARG A 205 17.26 24.68 4.30
N ASP A 206 17.04 23.38 4.51
CA ASP A 206 18.08 22.48 4.99
C ASP A 206 19.17 22.32 3.94
N THR A 207 20.43 22.43 4.39
CA THR A 207 21.60 22.40 3.50
C THR A 207 22.19 21.01 3.32
N SER A 208 21.98 20.13 4.30
CA SER A 208 22.47 18.75 4.28
C SER A 208 21.31 17.77 4.07
N THR A 209 21.54 16.75 3.25
CA THR A 209 20.63 15.63 3.04
C THR A 209 21.21 14.41 3.74
N VAL A 210 20.44 13.77 4.60
CA VAL A 210 20.84 12.57 5.35
C VAL A 210 19.85 11.46 5.03
N ILE A 211 20.24 10.51 4.17
CA ILE A 211 19.37 9.43 3.74
C ILE A 211 19.26 8.31 4.76
N GLN A 212 18.08 7.71 4.86
CA GLN A 212 17.80 6.48 5.58
C GLN A 212 18.35 5.29 4.79
N LYS A 213 19.53 4.80 5.12
CA LYS A 213 20.29 3.81 4.37
C LYS A 213 19.59 2.43 4.25
N GLU A 214 18.66 2.14 5.12
CA GLU A 214 17.84 0.94 5.12
C GLU A 214 16.89 0.90 3.91
N GLU A 215 16.46 2.06 3.43
CA GLU A 215 15.49 2.19 2.34
C GLU A 215 16.05 2.90 1.11
N ILE A 216 16.94 3.89 1.30
CA ILE A 216 17.47 4.75 0.25
C ILE A 216 18.94 4.41 -0.02
N GLU A 217 19.22 4.06 -1.27
CA GLU A 217 20.58 3.75 -1.75
C GLU A 217 21.41 5.02 -1.96
N ASP A 218 20.78 6.07 -2.57
CA ASP A 218 21.47 7.28 -2.96
C ASP A 218 20.51 8.46 -3.15
N TYR A 219 21.04 9.68 -3.18
CA TYR A 219 20.28 10.90 -3.49
C TYR A 219 21.08 11.85 -4.38
N ILE A 220 20.39 12.70 -5.12
CA ILE A 220 21.02 13.68 -6.00
C ILE A 220 20.15 14.96 -6.14
N TRP A 221 20.83 16.11 -6.17
CA TRP A 221 20.20 17.41 -6.47
C TRP A 221 20.53 17.83 -7.91
N LEU A 222 19.53 17.96 -8.75
CA LEU A 222 19.67 18.20 -10.18
C LEU A 222 18.89 19.44 -10.64
N THR A 223 19.38 20.10 -11.69
CA THR A 223 18.58 21.04 -12.45
C THR A 223 17.39 20.34 -13.09
N TYR A 224 16.36 21.09 -13.47
CA TYR A 224 15.14 20.57 -14.10
C TYR A 224 15.45 19.60 -15.25
N ASP A 225 16.22 20.06 -16.24
CA ASP A 225 16.53 19.24 -17.43
C ASP A 225 17.26 17.94 -17.09
N LYS A 226 18.20 17.99 -16.14
CA LYS A 226 18.92 16.80 -15.69
C LYS A 226 18.01 15.84 -14.92
N ALA A 227 17.11 16.36 -14.09
CA ALA A 227 16.12 15.55 -13.37
C ALA A 227 15.15 14.88 -14.35
N MET A 228 14.62 15.62 -15.32
CA MET A 228 13.76 15.09 -16.38
C MET A 228 14.44 13.95 -17.18
N ASN A 229 15.73 14.08 -17.47
CA ASN A 229 16.50 13.07 -18.19
C ASN A 229 16.79 11.82 -17.35
N LEU A 230 16.93 11.98 -16.03
CA LEU A 230 17.24 10.88 -15.12
C LEU A 230 15.99 10.07 -14.73
N LEU A 231 14.82 10.72 -14.67
CA LEU A 231 13.54 10.07 -14.41
C LEU A 231 13.17 9.13 -15.56
N LYS A 232 12.86 7.87 -15.20
CA LYS A 232 12.55 6.83 -16.17
C LYS A 232 11.08 6.80 -16.56
N PHE A 233 10.19 7.03 -15.60
CA PHE A 233 8.75 6.87 -15.81
C PHE A 233 8.09 8.17 -16.25
N GLU A 234 7.23 8.09 -17.26
CA GLU A 234 6.48 9.24 -17.77
C GLU A 234 5.59 9.89 -16.70
N ASN A 235 5.07 9.11 -15.76
CA ASN A 235 4.31 9.66 -14.63
C ASN A 235 5.15 10.62 -13.79
N ASP A 236 6.40 10.25 -13.47
CA ASP A 236 7.29 11.08 -12.65
C ASP A 236 7.72 12.35 -13.43
N LYS A 237 7.95 12.22 -14.74
CA LYS A 237 8.24 13.36 -15.61
C LYS A 237 7.06 14.34 -15.69
N ASN A 238 5.84 13.82 -15.83
CA ASN A 238 4.63 14.64 -15.86
C ASN A 238 4.41 15.36 -14.52
N ILE A 239 4.70 14.69 -13.39
CA ILE A 239 4.67 15.32 -12.06
C ILE A 239 5.68 16.47 -12.00
N LEU A 240 6.95 16.23 -12.40
CA LEU A 240 7.99 17.27 -12.36
C LEU A 240 7.68 18.43 -13.30
N SER A 241 7.07 18.18 -14.46
CA SER A 241 6.72 19.23 -15.40
C SER A 241 5.55 20.10 -14.95
N GLY A 242 4.73 19.63 -14.02
CA GLY A 242 3.63 20.38 -13.44
C GLY A 242 3.96 21.08 -12.12
N ALA A 243 5.14 20.82 -11.56
CA ALA A 243 5.59 21.27 -10.23
C ALA A 243 6.29 22.69 -10.25
#